data_2d74f7a7299c7ce49d37ce7c442d7523
#
_entry.id   2d74f7a7299c7ce49d37ce7c442d7523
#
_cell.length_a   1.000
_cell.length_b   1.000
_cell.length_c   1.000
_cell.angle_alpha   90.00
_cell.angle_beta   90.00
_cell.angle_gamma   90.00
#
_symmetry.space_group_name_H-M   'P 1'
#
loop_
_entity.id
_entity.type
_entity.pdbx_description
1 polymer ?
#
loop_
_entity_poly.entity_id
_entity_poly.type
_entity_poly.pdbx_seq_one_letter_code
_entity_poly.pdbx_strand_id
1 'polypeptide(L)'
;MRAYYVSFTRPWIRLLAVGIFAAALVGPPAASYAEESPPRPTERGHRNFDAMRPSGWTLHLDNDLFAFADEDRDYTAGISVTLGGREAAGPKPLSTALDWIDRKSSFGASARDGETARSFEAGVLLFTPQELEAEEPLYDDRPYANLVYLSSSRLTRHPSSPIAYQSSLTIGVLGMPWVGNLHRAVHSAVGSEEPRGYAHQISEGGEPTVRYAVSRYRLLGSGVHRSRPYHLRFGLSGSIGYLTEASADLAFRWGNLDTAWWSSTPSIADYGGHPPIRLTAAQRSRSGPRFEFAAGMNLRLRAYNAFLQGQFRSSDVTFDSSDLNPLLLEAWVGVTMVFKNDLSVTYTLRHQTEELRSGAGARDYSWASIGIAQQF
;
A
#
# COMPACT_ATOMS: atom_id res chain seq x y z
N MET A 1 -43.12 -10.19 3.25
CA MET A 1 -42.36 -10.75 2.12
C MET A 1 -40.98 -11.06 2.66
N ARG A 2 -40.58 -12.34 2.70
CA ARG A 2 -39.24 -12.72 3.19
C ARG A 2 -38.25 -12.53 2.06
N ALA A 3 -37.34 -11.58 2.19
CA ALA A 3 -36.20 -11.45 1.29
C ALA A 3 -35.21 -12.60 1.58
N TYR A 4 -34.91 -13.39 0.55
CA TYR A 4 -33.89 -14.43 0.60
C TYR A 4 -32.51 -13.75 0.51
N TYR A 5 -31.79 -13.67 1.63
CA TYR A 5 -30.37 -13.36 1.61
C TYR A 5 -29.61 -14.52 0.97
N VAL A 6 -29.13 -14.32 -0.24
CA VAL A 6 -28.16 -15.21 -0.85
C VAL A 6 -26.77 -14.77 -0.41
N SER A 7 -26.28 -15.41 0.65
CA SER A 7 -24.87 -15.29 1.07
C SER A 7 -23.98 -15.85 -0.02
N PHE A 8 -23.43 -15.00 -0.85
CA PHE A 8 -22.35 -15.35 -1.78
C PHE A 8 -21.00 -15.39 -1.02
N THR A 9 -20.78 -16.45 -0.26
CA THR A 9 -19.42 -16.85 0.10
C THR A 9 -18.74 -17.29 -1.21
N ARG A 10 -17.97 -16.39 -1.80
CA ARG A 10 -17.35 -16.60 -3.13
C ARG A 10 -16.06 -17.44 -3.00
N PRO A 11 -16.12 -18.80 -3.01
CA PRO A 11 -14.93 -19.66 -2.91
C PRO A 11 -13.98 -19.51 -4.10
N TRP A 12 -14.44 -18.94 -5.22
CA TRP A 12 -13.65 -18.75 -6.42
C TRP A 12 -12.63 -17.60 -6.33
N ILE A 13 -12.81 -16.58 -5.43
CA ILE A 13 -11.79 -15.56 -5.19
C ILE A 13 -10.60 -16.19 -4.48
N ARG A 14 -10.83 -17.09 -3.50
CA ARG A 14 -9.79 -17.90 -2.88
C ARG A 14 -9.06 -18.79 -3.90
N LEU A 15 -9.80 -19.36 -4.84
CA LEU A 15 -9.25 -20.19 -5.93
C LEU A 15 -8.49 -19.36 -6.98
N LEU A 16 -8.94 -18.13 -7.29
CA LEU A 16 -8.25 -17.25 -8.24
C LEU A 16 -6.91 -16.74 -7.65
N ALA A 17 -6.88 -16.35 -6.38
CA ALA A 17 -5.65 -15.95 -5.70
C ALA A 17 -4.65 -17.12 -5.63
N VAL A 18 -5.11 -18.33 -5.28
CA VAL A 18 -4.31 -19.56 -5.24
C VAL A 18 -3.91 -20.00 -6.65
N GLY A 19 -4.80 -19.91 -7.64
CA GLY A 19 -4.53 -20.32 -9.01
C GLY A 19 -3.52 -19.43 -9.74
N ILE A 20 -3.58 -18.12 -9.54
CA ILE A 20 -2.61 -17.17 -10.12
C ILE A 20 -1.23 -17.36 -9.46
N PHE A 21 -1.20 -17.67 -8.17
CA PHE A 21 0.05 -17.91 -7.45
C PHE A 21 0.67 -19.26 -7.79
N ALA A 22 -0.14 -20.30 -7.94
CA ALA A 22 0.32 -21.62 -8.39
C ALA A 22 0.89 -21.56 -9.82
N ALA A 23 0.28 -20.77 -10.72
CA ALA A 23 0.81 -20.54 -12.07
C ALA A 23 2.12 -19.72 -12.08
N ALA A 24 2.36 -18.89 -11.06
CA ALA A 24 3.61 -18.14 -10.89
C ALA A 24 4.72 -18.99 -10.24
N LEU A 25 4.35 -20.00 -9.41
CA LEU A 25 5.29 -20.93 -8.76
C LEU A 25 5.65 -22.13 -9.64
N VAL A 26 4.78 -22.53 -10.57
CA VAL A 26 5.12 -23.51 -11.61
C VAL A 26 5.87 -22.78 -12.72
N GLY A 27 7.13 -22.43 -12.43
CA GLY A 27 8.07 -21.99 -13.46
C GLY A 27 8.16 -23.04 -14.58
N PRO A 28 8.50 -22.66 -15.82
CA PRO A 28 8.75 -23.62 -16.87
C PRO A 28 9.79 -24.65 -16.38
N PRO A 29 9.70 -25.93 -16.77
CA PRO A 29 10.66 -26.94 -16.39
C PRO A 29 12.06 -26.39 -16.67
N ALA A 30 12.96 -26.56 -15.71
CA ALA A 30 14.32 -26.11 -15.81
C ALA A 30 14.93 -26.61 -17.13
N ALA A 31 14.94 -25.75 -18.12
CA ALA A 31 15.77 -25.95 -19.28
C ALA A 31 17.20 -25.99 -18.77
N SER A 32 17.90 -27.07 -19.00
CA SER A 32 19.31 -27.23 -18.68
C SER A 32 20.04 -26.05 -19.30
N TYR A 33 20.42 -25.10 -18.49
CA TYR A 33 21.31 -24.03 -18.91
C TYR A 33 22.66 -24.68 -19.10
N ALA A 34 23.04 -24.89 -20.35
CA ALA A 34 24.45 -24.98 -20.70
C ALA A 34 25.10 -23.73 -20.09
N GLU A 35 26.20 -23.95 -19.39
CA GLU A 35 27.00 -22.93 -18.71
C GLU A 35 27.69 -22.07 -19.77
N GLU A 36 26.91 -21.22 -20.46
CA GLU A 36 27.46 -20.10 -21.19
C GLU A 36 27.82 -19.05 -20.14
N SER A 37 29.12 -18.76 -20.05
CA SER A 37 29.67 -17.69 -19.24
C SER A 37 28.78 -16.46 -19.41
N PRO A 38 28.29 -15.81 -18.31
CA PRO A 38 27.44 -14.66 -18.44
C PRO A 38 28.12 -13.63 -19.34
N PRO A 39 27.43 -13.10 -20.36
CA PRO A 39 28.02 -12.07 -21.22
C PRO A 39 28.51 -10.96 -20.29
N ARG A 40 29.78 -10.57 -20.46
CA ARG A 40 30.34 -9.43 -19.71
C ARG A 40 29.34 -8.30 -19.82
N PRO A 41 29.00 -7.63 -18.70
CA PRO A 41 28.09 -6.50 -18.73
C PRO A 41 28.64 -5.51 -19.75
N THR A 42 28.04 -5.44 -20.92
CA THR A 42 28.38 -4.39 -21.87
C THR A 42 28.05 -3.08 -21.16
N GLU A 43 28.93 -2.10 -21.20
CA GLU A 43 28.85 -0.78 -20.55
C GLU A 43 27.53 0.01 -20.82
N ARG A 44 26.63 -0.52 -21.62
CA ARG A 44 25.27 -0.01 -21.85
C ARG A 44 24.29 -0.27 -20.70
N GLY A 45 24.65 -1.02 -19.65
CA GLY A 45 23.81 -1.29 -18.47
C GLY A 45 23.90 -0.23 -17.37
N HIS A 46 24.92 0.58 -17.36
CA HIS A 46 25.04 1.76 -16.48
C HIS A 46 24.27 2.95 -17.07
N ARG A 47 22.96 2.84 -17.20
CA ARG A 47 22.16 4.05 -17.35
C ARG A 47 22.28 4.80 -16.04
N ASN A 48 23.02 5.90 -16.08
CA ASN A 48 23.21 6.82 -14.98
C ASN A 48 21.86 7.09 -14.29
N PHE A 49 21.81 6.90 -13.00
CA PHE A 49 20.70 7.32 -12.14
C PHE A 49 20.46 8.84 -12.29
N ASP A 50 21.47 9.61 -12.72
CA ASP A 50 21.35 11.01 -13.11
C ASP A 50 20.43 11.26 -14.32
N ALA A 51 20.20 10.26 -15.16
CA ALA A 51 19.21 10.31 -16.24
C ALA A 51 17.78 9.94 -15.74
N MET A 52 17.64 9.42 -14.55
CA MET A 52 16.36 9.17 -13.87
C MET A 52 15.96 10.42 -13.08
N ARG A 53 15.55 11.46 -13.78
CA ARG A 53 15.02 12.68 -13.21
C ARG A 53 13.51 12.80 -13.44
N PRO A 54 12.63 12.02 -12.90
CA PRO A 54 11.30 12.53 -12.80
C PRO A 54 10.97 12.81 -11.35
N SER A 55 10.69 14.05 -11.08
CA SER A 55 9.76 14.43 -10.06
C SER A 55 8.36 14.16 -10.59
N GLY A 56 7.45 13.77 -9.74
CA GLY A 56 6.08 13.49 -10.13
C GLY A 56 5.16 13.56 -8.93
N TRP A 57 3.88 13.62 -9.22
CA TRP A 57 2.85 13.47 -8.20
C TRP A 57 1.97 12.26 -8.48
N THR A 58 1.37 11.73 -7.43
CA THR A 58 0.36 10.68 -7.51
C THR A 58 -0.81 11.05 -6.61
N LEU A 59 -2.02 11.00 -7.14
CA LEU A 59 -3.27 11.00 -6.39
C LEU A 59 -3.72 9.55 -6.23
N HIS A 60 -3.99 9.13 -5.00
CA HIS A 60 -4.60 7.83 -4.70
C HIS A 60 -5.99 8.03 -4.12
N LEU A 61 -6.90 7.19 -4.57
CA LEU A 61 -8.25 7.09 -4.09
C LEU A 61 -8.52 5.61 -3.81
N ASP A 62 -8.70 5.28 -2.55
CA ASP A 62 -9.06 3.94 -2.09
C ASP A 62 -10.51 3.95 -1.67
N ASN A 63 -11.25 2.90 -2.00
CA ASN A 63 -12.60 2.71 -1.54
C ASN A 63 -13.01 1.24 -1.73
N ASP A 64 -13.80 0.72 -0.80
CA ASP A 64 -14.36 -0.63 -0.88
C ASP A 64 -15.39 -0.77 -2.00
N LEU A 65 -16.17 0.28 -2.30
CA LEU A 65 -17.11 0.29 -3.43
C LEU A 65 -16.41 0.08 -4.77
N PHE A 66 -15.16 0.52 -4.93
CA PHE A 66 -14.38 0.26 -6.14
C PHE A 66 -14.01 -1.22 -6.32
N ALA A 67 -14.12 -2.02 -5.27
CA ALA A 67 -13.91 -3.47 -5.29
C ALA A 67 -15.16 -4.26 -5.69
N PHE A 68 -16.21 -3.57 -6.17
CA PHE A 68 -17.52 -4.17 -6.45
C PHE A 68 -18.15 -4.80 -5.19
N ALA A 69 -17.86 -4.26 -4.03
CA ALA A 69 -18.53 -4.57 -2.79
C ALA A 69 -19.92 -3.90 -2.78
N ASP A 70 -20.90 -4.58 -2.20
CA ASP A 70 -22.26 -4.04 -2.11
C ASP A 70 -22.45 -3.16 -0.86
N GLU A 71 -21.44 -3.07 0.01
CA GLU A 71 -21.50 -2.41 1.30
C GLU A 71 -20.22 -1.59 1.57
N ASP A 72 -20.40 -0.39 2.14
CA ASP A 72 -19.34 0.54 2.54
C ASP A 72 -18.94 0.23 3.99
N ARG A 73 -17.84 -0.51 4.18
CA ARG A 73 -17.42 -1.00 5.50
C ARG A 73 -15.93 -1.37 5.53
N ASP A 74 -15.38 -1.51 6.74
CA ASP A 74 -14.00 -1.89 7.02
C ASP A 74 -13.00 -0.81 6.59
N TYR A 75 -12.26 -0.98 5.52
CA TYR A 75 -11.42 0.08 4.94
C TYR A 75 -12.24 0.86 3.91
N THR A 76 -13.04 1.78 4.40
CA THR A 76 -14.04 2.52 3.65
C THR A 76 -13.43 3.45 2.62
N ALA A 77 -12.44 4.26 3.02
CA ALA A 77 -11.82 5.21 2.10
C ALA A 77 -10.38 5.58 2.49
N GLY A 78 -9.60 5.90 1.47
CA GLY A 78 -8.32 6.54 1.59
C GLY A 78 -8.13 7.56 0.47
N ILE A 79 -7.64 8.74 0.82
CA ILE A 79 -7.25 9.76 -0.15
C ILE A 79 -5.86 10.22 0.20
N SER A 80 -4.93 10.14 -0.75
CA SER A 80 -3.60 10.70 -0.55
C SER A 80 -3.02 11.36 -1.80
N VAL A 81 -2.16 12.33 -1.56
CA VAL A 81 -1.34 12.96 -2.60
C VAL A 81 0.12 12.71 -2.24
N THR A 82 0.85 12.10 -3.14
CA THR A 82 2.27 11.81 -2.99
C THR A 82 3.08 12.63 -3.98
N LEU A 83 4.13 13.26 -3.52
CA LEU A 83 5.18 13.85 -4.32
C LEU A 83 6.40 12.92 -4.28
N GLY A 84 6.93 12.52 -5.43
CA GLY A 84 8.09 11.63 -5.53
C GLY A 84 9.21 12.22 -6.37
N GLY A 85 10.47 11.87 -6.05
CA GLY A 85 11.64 12.33 -6.77
C GLY A 85 12.86 12.52 -5.87
N ARG A 86 13.98 13.02 -6.43
CA ARG A 86 15.20 13.29 -5.64
C ARG A 86 15.00 14.38 -4.59
N GLU A 87 14.19 15.39 -4.89
CA GLU A 87 13.99 16.58 -4.06
C GLU A 87 12.69 16.54 -3.25
N ALA A 88 11.87 15.51 -3.43
CA ALA A 88 10.56 15.37 -2.81
C ALA A 88 10.63 14.95 -1.33
N ALA A 89 11.41 15.67 -0.54
CA ALA A 89 11.62 15.34 0.87
C ALA A 89 10.47 15.77 1.80
N GLY A 90 9.54 16.59 1.31
CA GLY A 90 8.48 17.19 2.12
C GLY A 90 9.00 18.22 3.15
N PRO A 91 8.25 18.50 4.22
CA PRO A 91 8.67 19.43 5.26
C PRO A 91 10.01 19.03 5.87
N LYS A 92 10.95 19.99 5.90
CA LYS A 92 12.31 19.76 6.41
C LYS A 92 12.37 19.10 7.80
N PRO A 93 11.54 19.49 8.80
CA PRO A 93 11.56 18.83 10.11
C PRO A 93 11.30 17.32 10.02
N LEU A 94 10.31 16.89 9.22
CA LEU A 94 9.92 15.49 9.09
C LEU A 94 11.01 14.67 8.40
N SER A 95 11.55 15.16 7.28
CA SER A 95 12.62 14.49 6.56
C SER A 95 13.93 14.43 7.37
N THR A 96 14.24 15.48 8.14
CA THR A 96 15.41 15.51 9.04
C THR A 96 15.25 14.51 10.18
N ALA A 97 14.04 14.39 10.75
CA ALA A 97 13.74 13.39 11.78
C ALA A 97 13.90 11.97 11.23
N LEU A 98 13.37 11.69 10.03
CA LEU A 98 13.58 10.41 9.36
C LEU A 98 15.06 10.09 9.17
N ASP A 99 15.84 11.04 8.64
CA ASP A 99 17.28 10.85 8.42
C ASP A 99 18.04 10.65 9.74
N TRP A 100 17.62 11.28 10.83
CA TRP A 100 18.20 11.10 12.15
C TRP A 100 17.93 9.68 12.70
N ILE A 101 16.68 9.20 12.59
CA ILE A 101 16.30 7.83 12.98
C ILE A 101 17.07 6.81 12.16
N ASP A 102 17.12 6.98 10.84
CA ASP A 102 17.84 6.09 9.92
C ASP A 102 19.34 6.01 10.26
N ARG A 103 19.97 7.14 10.63
CA ARG A 103 21.37 7.13 11.04
C ARG A 103 21.62 6.39 12.35
N LYS A 104 20.66 6.36 13.25
CA LYS A 104 20.78 5.68 14.55
C LYS A 104 20.41 4.20 14.48
N SER A 105 19.60 3.81 13.51
CA SER A 105 19.23 2.42 13.28
C SER A 105 20.35 1.69 12.51
N SER A 106 20.53 0.40 12.77
CA SER A 106 21.43 -0.47 11.97
C SER A 106 20.98 -0.58 10.52
N PHE A 107 19.71 -0.30 10.25
CA PHE A 107 19.12 -0.24 8.93
C PHE A 107 19.74 0.86 8.06
N GLY A 108 19.99 2.05 8.62
CA GLY A 108 20.65 3.14 7.91
C GLY A 108 22.13 2.88 7.58
N ALA A 109 22.79 1.99 8.29
CA ALA A 109 24.20 1.64 8.01
C ALA A 109 24.34 0.90 6.67
N SER A 110 23.38 0.07 6.29
CA SER A 110 23.37 -0.69 5.02
C SER A 110 23.05 0.16 3.80
N ALA A 111 22.57 1.40 4.01
CA ALA A 111 22.05 2.29 2.96
C ALA A 111 22.94 3.52 2.69
N ARG A 112 24.14 3.61 3.29
CA ARG A 112 24.93 4.88 3.31
C ARG A 112 25.51 5.27 1.97
N ASP A 113 25.88 4.32 1.12
CA ASP A 113 26.66 4.57 -0.11
C ASP A 113 25.80 4.34 -1.38
N GLY A 114 24.48 4.38 -1.26
CA GLY A 114 23.53 4.10 -2.34
C GLY A 114 22.90 5.34 -2.95
N GLU A 115 22.35 5.14 -4.13
CA GLU A 115 21.45 6.09 -4.77
C GLU A 115 20.19 6.24 -3.94
N THR A 116 19.77 7.47 -3.71
CA THR A 116 18.62 7.79 -2.84
C THR A 116 17.53 8.50 -3.61
N ALA A 117 16.29 8.06 -3.40
CA ALA A 117 15.08 8.74 -3.82
C ALA A 117 14.17 9.00 -2.60
N ARG A 118 13.33 10.01 -2.68
CA ARG A 118 12.46 10.42 -1.59
C ARG A 118 11.03 10.55 -2.08
N SER A 119 10.08 10.45 -1.15
CA SER A 119 8.71 10.88 -1.36
C SER A 119 8.16 11.55 -0.11
N PHE A 120 7.16 12.38 -0.36
CA PHE A 120 6.35 13.00 0.69
C PHE A 120 4.89 12.75 0.35
N GLU A 121 4.10 12.37 1.33
CA GLU A 121 2.68 12.08 1.17
C GLU A 121 1.88 12.78 2.25
N ALA A 122 0.73 13.32 1.85
CA ALA A 122 -0.31 13.80 2.74
C ALA A 122 -1.61 13.05 2.43
N GLY A 123 -2.32 12.61 3.45
CA GLY A 123 -3.53 11.83 3.23
C GLY A 123 -4.46 11.73 4.42
N VAL A 124 -5.59 11.09 4.14
CA VAL A 124 -6.64 10.74 5.10
C VAL A 124 -7.03 9.30 4.87
N LEU A 125 -7.16 8.54 5.95
CA LEU A 125 -7.66 7.16 5.96
C LEU A 125 -8.93 7.12 6.79
N LEU A 126 -9.85 6.24 6.40
CA LEU A 126 -11.15 6.11 7.00
C LEU A 126 -11.57 4.65 7.12
N PHE A 127 -12.04 4.27 8.30
CA PHE A 127 -12.57 2.96 8.63
C PHE A 127 -13.95 3.11 9.26
N THR A 128 -14.88 2.24 8.89
CA THR A 128 -16.24 2.25 9.40
C THR A 128 -16.74 0.86 9.77
N PRO A 129 -17.70 0.74 10.67
CA PRO A 129 -18.46 -0.49 10.88
C PRO A 129 -19.37 -0.78 9.68
N GLN A 130 -20.03 -1.93 9.71
CA GLN A 130 -21.01 -2.31 8.70
C GLN A 130 -22.28 -1.47 8.76
N GLU A 131 -22.79 -1.20 9.99
CA GLU A 131 -23.99 -0.40 10.19
C GLU A 131 -23.62 1.08 10.34
N LEU A 132 -23.61 1.82 9.22
CA LEU A 132 -23.23 3.23 9.19
C LEU A 132 -24.20 4.14 9.93
N GLU A 133 -25.50 3.80 9.92
CA GLU A 133 -26.55 4.63 10.53
C GLU A 133 -26.69 4.42 12.06
N ALA A 134 -25.96 3.47 12.65
CA ALA A 134 -25.97 3.24 14.07
C ALA A 134 -25.44 4.47 14.83
N GLU A 135 -26.27 5.05 15.71
CA GLU A 135 -25.90 6.16 16.59
C GLU A 135 -25.20 5.67 17.86
N GLU A 136 -25.51 4.44 18.30
CA GLU A 136 -24.94 3.79 19.48
C GLU A 136 -23.63 3.04 19.12
N PRO A 137 -22.71 2.85 20.09
CA PRO A 137 -21.47 2.14 19.86
C PRO A 137 -21.70 0.65 19.55
N LEU A 138 -21.08 0.15 18.48
CA LEU A 138 -21.15 -1.24 18.05
C LEU A 138 -19.95 -2.02 18.63
N TYR A 139 -20.17 -2.77 19.73
CA TYR A 139 -19.11 -3.45 20.48
C TYR A 139 -18.60 -4.74 19.81
N ASP A 140 -19.30 -5.26 18.81
CA ASP A 140 -18.97 -6.49 18.09
C ASP A 140 -18.52 -6.25 16.64
N ASP A 141 -18.43 -4.99 16.21
CA ASP A 141 -17.93 -4.60 14.90
C ASP A 141 -16.79 -3.58 15.02
N ARG A 142 -16.09 -3.38 13.92
CA ARG A 142 -15.03 -2.38 13.79
C ARG A 142 -15.55 -0.99 14.19
N PRO A 143 -14.84 -0.25 15.05
CA PRO A 143 -15.21 1.12 15.35
C PRO A 143 -14.96 2.05 14.16
N TYR A 144 -15.64 3.18 14.13
CA TYR A 144 -15.21 4.30 13.32
C TYR A 144 -13.79 4.70 13.71
N ALA A 145 -12.94 4.92 12.72
CA ALA A 145 -11.60 5.44 12.94
C ALA A 145 -11.14 6.24 11.72
N ASN A 146 -10.37 7.28 11.94
CA ASN A 146 -9.73 8.02 10.87
C ASN A 146 -8.33 8.48 11.27
N LEU A 147 -7.49 8.67 10.26
CA LEU A 147 -6.15 9.22 10.41
C LEU A 147 -5.92 10.30 9.34
N VAL A 148 -5.58 11.50 9.79
CA VAL A 148 -5.03 12.54 8.93
C VAL A 148 -3.53 12.55 9.12
N TYR A 149 -2.74 12.45 8.04
CA TYR A 149 -1.30 12.22 8.18
C TYR A 149 -0.44 12.94 7.15
N LEU A 150 0.83 13.08 7.53
CA LEU A 150 1.95 13.44 6.68
C LEU A 150 3.03 12.37 6.81
N SER A 151 3.59 11.93 5.69
CA SER A 151 4.62 10.90 5.67
C SER A 151 5.78 11.31 4.78
N SER A 152 7.00 11.11 5.26
CA SER A 152 8.22 11.22 4.46
C SER A 152 8.85 9.85 4.30
N SER A 153 9.29 9.52 3.10
CA SER A 153 9.93 8.25 2.80
C SER A 153 11.26 8.46 2.09
N ARG A 154 12.16 7.52 2.34
CA ARG A 154 13.46 7.44 1.71
C ARG A 154 13.70 6.03 1.20
N LEU A 155 14.07 5.89 -0.06
CA LEU A 155 14.49 4.64 -0.66
C LEU A 155 15.95 4.75 -1.05
N THR A 156 16.74 3.73 -0.73
CA THR A 156 18.18 3.68 -1.03
C THR A 156 18.55 2.34 -1.64
N ARG A 157 19.38 2.39 -2.68
CA ARG A 157 19.86 1.21 -3.38
C ARG A 157 21.30 1.44 -3.88
N HIS A 158 22.15 0.43 -3.72
CA HIS A 158 23.43 0.41 -4.43
C HIS A 158 23.22 -0.08 -5.87
N PRO A 159 23.81 0.57 -6.91
CA PRO A 159 23.56 0.25 -8.31
C PRO A 159 23.81 -1.22 -8.69
N SER A 160 24.82 -1.85 -8.12
CA SER A 160 25.18 -3.26 -8.38
C SER A 160 24.45 -4.28 -7.51
N SER A 161 23.57 -3.82 -6.59
CA SER A 161 22.89 -4.70 -5.64
C SER A 161 21.49 -5.08 -6.12
N PRO A 162 21.07 -6.34 -5.99
CA PRO A 162 19.66 -6.75 -6.15
C PRO A 162 18.81 -6.40 -4.93
N ILE A 163 19.33 -5.58 -4.01
CA ILE A 163 18.67 -5.21 -2.76
C ILE A 163 18.41 -3.70 -2.77
N ALA A 164 17.22 -3.31 -2.31
CA ALA A 164 16.85 -1.94 -2.02
C ALA A 164 16.28 -1.84 -0.60
N TYR A 165 16.46 -0.69 0.02
CA TYR A 165 15.97 -0.39 1.37
C TYR A 165 15.04 0.81 1.30
N GLN A 166 13.93 0.75 2.03
CA GLN A 166 13.02 1.88 2.17
C GLN A 166 12.71 2.12 3.64
N SER A 167 12.68 3.37 4.05
CA SER A 167 12.22 3.81 5.36
C SER A 167 11.17 4.89 5.21
N SER A 168 10.29 5.02 6.18
CA SER A 168 9.33 6.13 6.26
C SER A 168 9.05 6.52 7.70
N LEU A 169 8.78 7.81 7.88
CA LEU A 169 8.27 8.39 9.12
C LEU A 169 6.96 9.08 8.81
N THR A 170 5.90 8.60 9.45
CA THR A 170 4.55 9.15 9.36
C THR A 170 4.20 9.79 10.69
N ILE A 171 3.70 11.00 10.65
CA ILE A 171 3.07 11.70 11.77
C ILE A 171 1.63 11.99 11.41
N GLY A 172 0.72 11.92 12.37
CA GLY A 172 -0.69 12.15 12.09
C GLY A 172 -1.52 12.44 13.33
N VAL A 173 -2.81 12.56 13.11
CA VAL A 173 -3.83 12.72 14.14
C VAL A 173 -4.94 11.72 13.88
N LEU A 174 -5.18 10.85 14.86
CA LEU A 174 -6.31 9.90 14.88
C LEU A 174 -7.57 10.62 15.35
N GLY A 175 -8.74 10.21 14.89
CA GLY A 175 -10.04 10.63 15.42
C GLY A 175 -10.40 12.11 15.18
N MET A 176 -10.01 12.66 14.04
CA MET A 176 -10.33 14.06 13.69
C MET A 176 -11.82 14.23 13.37
N PRO A 177 -12.57 15.09 14.12
CA PRO A 177 -14.02 15.22 13.97
C PRO A 177 -14.48 15.72 12.59
N TRP A 178 -13.72 16.59 11.94
CA TRP A 178 -14.09 17.13 10.63
C TRP A 178 -14.10 16.06 9.52
N VAL A 179 -13.37 14.95 9.69
CA VAL A 179 -13.37 13.83 8.73
C VAL A 179 -14.76 13.18 8.69
N GLY A 180 -15.39 12.96 9.86
CA GLY A 180 -16.77 12.47 9.93
C GLY A 180 -17.77 13.42 9.27
N ASN A 181 -17.59 14.74 9.42
CA ASN A 181 -18.42 15.73 8.75
C ASN A 181 -18.26 15.67 7.22
N LEU A 182 -17.02 15.51 6.74
CA LEU A 182 -16.74 15.35 5.31
C LEU A 182 -17.38 14.06 4.77
N HIS A 183 -17.25 12.95 5.48
CA HIS A 183 -17.84 11.67 5.11
C HIS A 183 -19.36 11.78 4.98
N ARG A 184 -20.07 12.36 5.98
CA ARG A 184 -21.50 12.63 5.91
C ARG A 184 -21.88 13.50 4.70
N ALA A 185 -21.10 14.54 4.43
CA ALA A 185 -21.37 15.42 3.29
C ALA A 185 -21.25 14.68 1.94
N VAL A 186 -20.26 13.78 1.81
CA VAL A 186 -20.10 12.93 0.61
C VAL A 186 -21.31 12.00 0.45
N HIS A 187 -21.70 11.27 1.51
CA HIS A 187 -22.83 10.35 1.49
C HIS A 187 -24.15 11.06 1.15
N SER A 188 -24.41 12.23 1.75
CA SER A 188 -25.56 13.05 1.43
C SER A 188 -25.57 13.50 -0.04
N ALA A 189 -24.40 13.84 -0.61
CA ALA A 189 -24.30 14.28 -2.00
C ALA A 189 -24.57 13.16 -3.03
N VAL A 190 -24.25 11.89 -2.67
CA VAL A 190 -24.46 10.72 -3.53
C VAL A 190 -25.74 9.94 -3.20
N GLY A 191 -26.47 10.33 -2.14
CA GLY A 191 -27.71 9.68 -1.72
C GLY A 191 -27.50 8.31 -1.08
N SER A 192 -26.35 8.11 -0.40
CA SER A 192 -26.02 6.89 0.35
C SER A 192 -26.42 7.01 1.83
N GLU A 193 -26.31 5.90 2.58
CA GLU A 193 -26.60 5.83 4.02
C GLU A 193 -25.75 6.83 4.81
N GLU A 194 -26.35 7.52 5.78
CA GLU A 194 -25.67 8.56 6.55
C GLU A 194 -24.83 7.97 7.69
N PRO A 195 -23.50 8.17 7.74
CA PRO A 195 -22.67 7.68 8.84
C PRO A 195 -22.89 8.50 10.11
N ARG A 196 -23.49 7.90 11.17
CA ARG A 196 -23.91 8.59 12.39
C ARG A 196 -23.04 8.31 13.61
N GLY A 197 -22.31 7.18 13.66
CA GLY A 197 -21.58 6.72 14.84
C GLY A 197 -20.25 7.40 15.13
N TYR A 198 -19.91 8.54 14.51
CA TYR A 198 -18.62 9.21 14.70
C TYR A 198 -18.37 9.75 16.10
N ALA A 199 -19.41 9.91 16.94
CA ALA A 199 -19.24 10.27 18.35
C ALA A 199 -18.47 9.19 19.14
N HIS A 200 -18.46 7.95 18.64
CA HIS A 200 -17.83 6.78 19.26
C HIS A 200 -16.57 6.31 18.51
N GLN A 201 -16.01 7.18 17.65
CA GLN A 201 -14.79 6.84 16.90
C GLN A 201 -13.57 6.69 17.81
N ILE A 202 -12.59 5.94 17.34
CA ILE A 202 -11.27 5.85 17.99
C ILE A 202 -10.66 7.25 18.13
N SER A 203 -10.20 7.58 19.35
CA SER A 203 -9.51 8.83 19.68
C SER A 203 -10.31 10.08 19.35
N GLU A 204 -11.63 10.08 19.59
CA GLU A 204 -12.52 11.22 19.32
C GLU A 204 -11.94 12.55 19.86
N GLY A 205 -12.02 13.59 19.03
CA GLY A 205 -11.47 14.91 19.32
C GLY A 205 -10.00 15.08 18.93
N GLY A 206 -9.39 14.07 18.35
CA GLY A 206 -8.05 14.12 17.79
C GLY A 206 -6.94 13.69 18.77
N GLU A 207 -6.10 12.76 18.36
CA GLU A 207 -4.96 12.27 19.12
C GLU A 207 -3.71 12.17 18.24
N PRO A 208 -2.58 12.84 18.60
CA PRO A 208 -1.34 12.73 17.85
C PRO A 208 -0.82 11.30 17.80
N THR A 209 -0.34 10.90 16.65
CA THR A 209 0.23 9.57 16.46
C THR A 209 1.44 9.59 15.53
N VAL A 210 2.24 8.53 15.57
CA VAL A 210 3.45 8.38 14.76
C VAL A 210 3.65 6.93 14.35
N ARG A 211 4.29 6.71 13.20
CA ARG A 211 4.77 5.40 12.77
C ARG A 211 6.11 5.55 12.06
N TYR A 212 7.08 4.74 12.46
CA TYR A 212 8.31 4.52 11.72
C TYR A 212 8.25 3.13 11.08
N ALA A 213 8.58 3.03 9.80
CA ALA A 213 8.58 1.78 9.08
C ALA A 213 9.85 1.62 8.24
N VAL A 214 10.28 0.36 8.08
CA VAL A 214 11.44 -0.03 7.28
C VAL A 214 11.11 -1.23 6.43
N SER A 215 11.69 -1.30 5.22
CA SER A 215 11.56 -2.44 4.32
C SER A 215 12.88 -2.73 3.63
N ARG A 216 13.13 -4.01 3.41
CA ARG A 216 14.23 -4.52 2.60
C ARG A 216 13.64 -5.34 1.46
N TYR A 217 13.85 -4.89 0.25
CA TYR A 217 13.41 -5.55 -0.98
C TYR A 217 14.56 -6.26 -1.66
N ARG A 218 14.29 -7.42 -2.26
CA ARG A 218 15.24 -8.18 -3.07
C ARG A 218 14.61 -8.59 -4.38
N LEU A 219 15.28 -8.29 -5.48
CA LEU A 219 14.92 -8.84 -6.78
C LEU A 219 15.30 -10.33 -6.78
N LEU A 220 14.30 -11.21 -6.91
CA LEU A 220 14.48 -12.66 -6.98
C LEU A 220 14.73 -13.13 -8.42
N GLY A 221 14.09 -12.46 -9.40
CA GLY A 221 14.20 -12.81 -10.79
C GLY A 221 13.72 -11.70 -11.71
N SER A 222 14.31 -11.66 -12.89
CA SER A 222 13.90 -10.78 -13.98
C SER A 222 14.21 -11.42 -15.31
N GLY A 223 13.42 -11.11 -16.33
CA GLY A 223 13.60 -11.68 -17.66
C GLY A 223 12.56 -11.17 -18.63
N VAL A 224 12.36 -11.91 -19.70
CA VAL A 224 11.36 -11.62 -20.75
C VAL A 224 10.45 -12.84 -20.91
N HIS A 225 9.13 -12.63 -20.80
CA HIS A 225 8.10 -13.61 -21.09
C HIS A 225 7.13 -13.05 -22.12
N ARG A 226 6.84 -13.80 -23.21
CA ARG A 226 5.98 -13.34 -24.31
C ARG A 226 6.36 -11.94 -24.83
N SER A 227 7.67 -11.73 -25.06
CA SER A 227 8.25 -10.47 -25.55
C SER A 227 8.08 -9.26 -24.60
N ARG A 228 7.68 -9.48 -23.33
CA ARG A 228 7.53 -8.45 -22.32
C ARG A 228 8.41 -8.74 -21.12
N PRO A 229 9.05 -7.70 -20.54
CA PRO A 229 9.84 -7.88 -19.31
C PRO A 229 8.96 -8.26 -18.13
N TYR A 230 9.55 -8.99 -17.18
CA TYR A 230 8.96 -9.26 -15.87
C TYR A 230 9.97 -9.05 -14.74
N HIS A 231 9.47 -8.79 -13.55
CA HIS A 231 10.22 -8.78 -12.31
C HIS A 231 9.48 -9.60 -11.25
N LEU A 232 10.24 -10.35 -10.44
CA LEU A 232 9.77 -10.99 -9.21
C LEU A 232 10.57 -10.42 -8.04
N ARG A 233 9.89 -9.86 -7.05
CA ARG A 233 10.46 -9.21 -5.89
C ARG A 233 9.97 -9.87 -4.61
N PHE A 234 10.86 -10.01 -3.63
CA PHE A 234 10.56 -10.37 -2.26
C PHE A 234 10.87 -9.19 -1.35
N GLY A 235 10.03 -8.95 -0.33
CA GLY A 235 10.19 -7.91 0.67
C GLY A 235 10.09 -8.44 2.09
N LEU A 236 10.83 -7.82 3.00
CA LEU A 236 10.66 -7.94 4.44
C LEU A 236 10.50 -6.55 5.00
N SER A 237 9.50 -6.34 5.84
CA SER A 237 9.18 -5.05 6.41
C SER A 237 8.89 -5.14 7.90
N GLY A 238 9.08 -4.04 8.60
CA GLY A 238 8.70 -3.89 9.99
C GLY A 238 8.30 -2.45 10.28
N SER A 239 7.38 -2.26 11.22
CA SER A 239 6.98 -0.93 11.67
C SER A 239 6.67 -0.91 13.16
N ILE A 240 6.79 0.29 13.74
CA ILE A 240 6.44 0.60 15.13
C ILE A 240 5.67 1.92 15.16
N GLY A 241 4.61 1.98 15.96
CA GLY A 241 3.73 3.13 16.11
C GLY A 241 2.27 2.74 16.04
N TYR A 242 1.41 3.57 15.43
CA TYR A 242 -0.03 3.29 15.32
C TYR A 242 -0.36 1.96 14.62
N LEU A 243 0.57 1.43 13.83
CA LEU A 243 0.63 0.04 13.40
C LEU A 243 2.00 -0.52 13.77
N THR A 244 2.02 -1.54 14.62
CA THR A 244 3.24 -2.28 14.97
C THR A 244 3.12 -3.69 14.41
N GLU A 245 3.95 -3.96 13.39
CA GLU A 245 3.88 -5.23 12.65
C GLU A 245 5.20 -5.59 11.99
N ALA A 246 5.35 -6.87 11.67
CA ALA A 246 6.36 -7.40 10.75
C ALA A 246 5.65 -8.04 9.56
N SER A 247 6.23 -7.94 8.36
CA SER A 247 5.62 -8.54 7.18
C SER A 247 6.62 -9.08 6.18
N ALA A 248 6.15 -10.03 5.37
CA ALA A 248 6.85 -10.57 4.21
C ALA A 248 5.96 -10.44 2.98
N ASP A 249 6.48 -9.87 1.91
CA ASP A 249 5.77 -9.70 0.65
C ASP A 249 6.44 -10.40 -0.52
N LEU A 250 5.64 -10.88 -1.46
CA LEU A 250 6.06 -11.35 -2.77
C LEU A 250 5.26 -10.61 -3.83
N ALA A 251 5.96 -9.99 -4.78
CA ALA A 251 5.35 -9.20 -5.84
C ALA A 251 5.90 -9.57 -7.21
N PHE A 252 5.00 -9.75 -8.16
CA PHE A 252 5.29 -10.03 -9.56
C PHE A 252 4.79 -8.88 -10.43
N ARG A 253 5.55 -8.54 -11.47
CA ARG A 253 5.18 -7.52 -12.47
C ARG A 253 5.53 -8.02 -13.85
N TRP A 254 4.68 -7.70 -14.82
CA TRP A 254 4.88 -8.05 -16.21
C TRP A 254 4.24 -7.01 -17.15
N GLY A 255 4.88 -6.73 -18.26
CA GLY A 255 4.34 -5.81 -19.26
C GLY A 255 5.34 -4.77 -19.74
N ASN A 256 4.86 -3.55 -19.97
CA ASN A 256 5.71 -2.40 -20.29
C ASN A 256 6.27 -1.80 -18.98
N LEU A 257 7.34 -2.41 -18.46
CA LEU A 257 7.92 -1.99 -17.19
C LEU A 257 8.79 -0.74 -17.39
N ASP A 258 8.19 0.43 -17.22
CA ASP A 258 8.87 1.72 -17.35
C ASP A 258 9.49 2.19 -16.03
N THR A 259 9.08 1.60 -14.91
CA THR A 259 9.62 1.88 -13.59
C THR A 259 10.65 0.84 -13.18
N ALA A 260 11.65 1.27 -12.41
CA ALA A 260 12.64 0.35 -11.86
C ALA A 260 11.98 -0.68 -10.93
N TRP A 261 12.52 -1.92 -10.87
CA TRP A 261 11.95 -2.99 -10.04
C TRP A 261 11.82 -2.62 -8.56
N TRP A 262 12.70 -1.77 -8.08
CA TRP A 262 12.80 -1.35 -6.68
C TRP A 262 11.94 -0.09 -6.38
N SER A 263 11.60 0.72 -7.38
CA SER A 263 10.75 1.90 -7.23
C SER A 263 9.28 1.60 -7.47
N SER A 264 8.99 0.41 -7.92
CA SER A 264 7.65 0.00 -8.26
C SER A 264 7.10 -0.89 -7.17
N THR A 265 6.22 -0.33 -6.46
CA THR A 265 5.02 -1.00 -6.01
C THR A 265 3.95 -0.52 -6.96
N PRO A 266 2.95 -1.30 -7.38
CA PRO A 266 1.76 -0.69 -7.89
C PRO A 266 1.38 0.33 -6.84
N SER A 267 1.40 1.60 -7.22
CA SER A 267 1.40 2.74 -6.30
C SER A 267 0.13 2.71 -5.50
N ILE A 268 0.18 2.13 -4.31
CA ILE A 268 -0.99 1.95 -3.51
C ILE A 268 -0.62 2.52 -2.18
N ALA A 269 -1.34 3.57 -1.80
CA ALA A 269 -1.43 3.95 -0.42
C ALA A 269 -2.02 2.75 0.31
N ASP A 270 -1.18 1.93 0.86
CA ASP A 270 -1.55 0.93 1.83
C ASP A 270 -1.37 1.59 3.18
N TYR A 271 -2.41 1.63 4.02
CA TYR A 271 -2.31 2.23 5.35
C TYR A 271 -1.21 1.59 6.20
N GLY A 272 -0.72 0.41 5.83
CA GLY A 272 0.43 -0.28 6.41
C GLY A 272 1.73 -0.15 5.60
N GLY A 273 1.71 0.51 4.43
CA GLY A 273 2.85 0.62 3.53
C GLY A 273 3.73 1.85 3.75
N HIS A 274 4.59 2.10 2.78
CA HIS A 274 5.35 3.33 2.65
C HIS A 274 4.76 4.21 1.56
N PRO A 275 4.88 5.54 1.66
CA PRO A 275 4.59 6.41 0.54
C PRO A 275 5.31 5.96 -0.74
N PRO A 276 4.61 5.83 -1.86
CA PRO A 276 5.18 5.32 -3.09
C PRO A 276 6.25 6.26 -3.64
N ILE A 277 7.37 5.69 -4.09
CA ILE A 277 8.42 6.40 -4.79
C ILE A 277 8.42 5.89 -6.23
N ARG A 278 7.72 6.57 -7.12
CA ARG A 278 7.63 6.19 -8.51
C ARG A 278 8.69 6.91 -9.34
N LEU A 279 9.73 6.19 -9.76
CA LEU A 279 10.75 6.67 -10.66
C LEU A 279 10.65 5.91 -11.97
N THR A 280 10.38 6.59 -13.07
CA THR A 280 10.43 5.98 -14.40
C THR A 280 11.78 6.19 -15.07
N ALA A 281 12.18 5.21 -15.87
CA ALA A 281 13.24 5.42 -16.83
C ALA A 281 12.74 6.37 -17.94
N ALA A 282 13.49 7.44 -18.20
CA ALA A 282 13.18 8.36 -19.30
C ALA A 282 13.30 7.64 -20.66
N GLN A 283 12.23 6.98 -21.07
CA GLN A 283 12.13 6.38 -22.41
C GLN A 283 11.02 7.10 -23.20
N ARG A 284 11.36 8.27 -23.70
CA ARG A 284 10.47 9.18 -24.45
C ARG A 284 10.09 8.73 -25.86
N SER A 285 10.26 7.48 -26.25
CA SER A 285 10.07 7.10 -27.66
C SER A 285 9.34 5.78 -27.86
N ARG A 286 8.08 5.71 -27.43
CA ARG A 286 7.16 4.67 -27.93
C ARG A 286 5.78 5.24 -28.18
N SER A 287 5.27 5.05 -29.39
CA SER A 287 3.94 5.44 -29.78
C SER A 287 2.90 4.44 -29.25
N GLY A 288 1.89 4.92 -28.50
CA GLY A 288 0.76 4.15 -28.02
C GLY A 288 0.70 4.00 -26.50
N PRO A 289 -0.47 3.60 -25.97
CA PRO A 289 -0.63 3.29 -24.54
C PRO A 289 0.19 2.05 -24.15
N ARG A 290 0.73 2.07 -22.93
CA ARG A 290 1.55 0.98 -22.37
C ARG A 290 0.84 0.39 -21.17
N PHE A 291 0.91 -0.92 -21.02
CA PHE A 291 0.25 -1.65 -19.95
C PHE A 291 1.27 -2.39 -19.10
N GLU A 292 1.04 -2.36 -17.81
CA GLU A 292 1.74 -3.13 -16.80
C GLU A 292 0.71 -3.88 -15.97
N PHE A 293 0.94 -5.17 -15.78
CA PHE A 293 0.20 -6.02 -14.85
C PHE A 293 1.09 -6.29 -13.63
N ALA A 294 0.49 -6.27 -12.45
CA ALA A 294 1.15 -6.61 -11.21
C ALA A 294 0.25 -7.44 -10.31
N ALA A 295 0.84 -8.33 -9.51
CA ALA A 295 0.14 -9.11 -8.51
C ALA A 295 1.07 -9.40 -7.34
N GLY A 296 0.51 -9.60 -6.15
CA GLY A 296 1.32 -9.95 -5.00
C GLY A 296 0.52 -10.45 -3.81
N MET A 297 1.26 -10.88 -2.81
CA MET A 297 0.75 -11.32 -1.52
C MET A 297 1.59 -10.70 -0.42
N ASN A 298 0.97 -10.43 0.72
CA ASN A 298 1.60 -9.89 1.90
C ASN A 298 1.14 -10.70 3.12
N LEU A 299 2.07 -11.29 3.85
CA LEU A 299 1.83 -11.95 5.12
C LEU A 299 2.29 -11.02 6.22
N ARG A 300 1.37 -10.63 7.12
CA ARG A 300 1.62 -9.67 8.21
C ARG A 300 1.44 -10.35 9.56
N LEU A 301 2.40 -10.14 10.44
CA LEU A 301 2.29 -10.44 11.86
C LEU A 301 2.12 -9.11 12.60
N ARG A 302 0.87 -8.79 12.98
CA ARG A 302 0.47 -7.53 13.59
C ARG A 302 0.36 -7.68 15.10
N ALA A 303 1.14 -6.88 15.81
CA ALA A 303 1.15 -6.85 17.28
C ALA A 303 0.25 -5.74 17.83
N TYR A 304 0.04 -4.66 17.06
CA TYR A 304 -0.78 -3.53 17.50
C TYR A 304 -1.39 -2.79 16.31
N ASN A 305 -2.67 -2.40 16.48
CA ASN A 305 -3.44 -1.60 15.52
C ASN A 305 -4.27 -0.55 16.25
N ALA A 306 -3.82 0.71 16.21
CA ALA A 306 -4.51 1.81 16.90
C ALA A 306 -5.93 2.05 16.38
N PHE A 307 -6.26 1.66 15.13
CA PHE A 307 -7.61 1.79 14.57
C PHE A 307 -8.64 0.83 15.17
N LEU A 308 -8.17 -0.20 15.91
CA LEU A 308 -9.03 -1.16 16.60
C LEU A 308 -8.84 -1.13 18.13
N GLN A 309 -7.61 -0.84 18.59
CA GLN A 309 -7.23 -0.92 19.99
C GLN A 309 -7.20 0.44 20.69
N GLY A 310 -7.38 1.54 19.92
CA GLY A 310 -7.16 2.88 20.44
C GLY A 310 -5.68 3.14 20.75
N GLN A 311 -5.37 4.27 21.40
CA GLN A 311 -3.99 4.65 21.76
C GLN A 311 -3.94 5.14 23.22
N PHE A 312 -3.78 6.46 23.47
CA PHE A 312 -3.69 7.00 24.84
C PHE A 312 -5.04 7.51 25.36
N ARG A 313 -5.92 7.96 24.46
CA ARG A 313 -7.27 8.39 24.83
C ARG A 313 -8.18 7.16 24.94
N SER A 314 -9.07 7.21 25.92
CA SER A 314 -10.16 6.24 25.99
C SER A 314 -11.11 6.42 24.79
N SER A 315 -11.54 5.32 24.22
CA SER A 315 -12.56 5.25 23.18
C SER A 315 -13.65 4.29 23.62
N ASP A 316 -14.89 4.50 23.20
CA ASP A 316 -16.04 3.69 23.64
C ASP A 316 -15.95 2.25 23.15
N VAL A 317 -15.45 2.06 21.92
CA VAL A 317 -15.25 0.74 21.31
C VAL A 317 -13.77 0.52 21.05
N THR A 318 -13.19 -0.48 21.72
CA THR A 318 -11.82 -0.95 21.51
C THR A 318 -11.76 -2.45 21.67
N PHE A 319 -10.79 -3.09 21.06
CA PHE A 319 -10.55 -4.53 21.11
C PHE A 319 -9.22 -4.84 21.79
N ASP A 320 -9.20 -5.86 22.64
CA ASP A 320 -7.96 -6.35 23.21
C ASP A 320 -7.17 -7.18 22.18
N SER A 321 -5.88 -7.37 22.43
CA SER A 321 -5.03 -8.19 21.54
C SER A 321 -5.51 -9.64 21.41
N SER A 322 -6.27 -10.15 22.40
CA SER A 322 -6.90 -11.47 22.36
C SER A 322 -8.05 -11.57 21.35
N ASP A 323 -8.67 -10.44 21.02
CA ASP A 323 -9.83 -10.37 20.11
C ASP A 323 -9.38 -10.25 18.65
N LEU A 324 -8.08 -10.01 18.42
CA LEU A 324 -7.52 -9.78 17.12
C LEU A 324 -6.78 -11.00 16.56
N ASN A 325 -6.84 -11.16 15.25
CA ASN A 325 -6.00 -12.07 14.51
C ASN A 325 -4.62 -11.43 14.28
N PRO A 326 -3.55 -11.96 14.88
CA PRO A 326 -2.22 -11.39 14.69
C PRO A 326 -1.63 -11.69 13.33
N LEU A 327 -2.10 -12.75 12.64
CA LEU A 327 -1.60 -13.17 11.33
C LEU A 327 -2.64 -12.83 10.27
N LEU A 328 -2.26 -11.92 9.37
CA LEU A 328 -3.11 -11.43 8.30
C LEU A 328 -2.49 -11.78 6.95
N LEU A 329 -3.31 -12.25 6.04
CA LEU A 329 -2.93 -12.48 4.65
C LEU A 329 -3.66 -11.50 3.74
N GLU A 330 -2.89 -10.77 2.95
CA GLU A 330 -3.41 -9.90 1.89
C GLU A 330 -2.97 -10.44 0.53
N ALA A 331 -3.86 -10.42 -0.44
CA ALA A 331 -3.56 -10.67 -1.85
C ALA A 331 -4.07 -9.49 -2.68
N TRP A 332 -3.34 -9.14 -3.74
CA TRP A 332 -3.72 -8.05 -4.61
C TRP A 332 -3.34 -8.29 -6.07
N VAL A 333 -4.09 -7.65 -6.97
CA VAL A 333 -3.82 -7.60 -8.40
C VAL A 333 -4.02 -6.18 -8.90
N GLY A 334 -3.20 -5.74 -9.84
CA GLY A 334 -3.29 -4.39 -10.38
C GLY A 334 -2.93 -4.30 -11.85
N VAL A 335 -3.51 -3.31 -12.51
CA VAL A 335 -3.21 -2.95 -13.90
C VAL A 335 -2.89 -1.46 -13.95
N THR A 336 -1.78 -1.11 -14.59
CA THR A 336 -1.41 0.28 -14.86
C THR A 336 -1.43 0.53 -16.36
N MET A 337 -2.12 1.59 -16.75
CA MET A 337 -2.08 2.14 -18.11
C MET A 337 -1.27 3.44 -18.09
N VAL A 338 -0.25 3.52 -18.95
CA VAL A 338 0.57 4.73 -19.12
C VAL A 338 0.29 5.34 -20.49
N PHE A 339 -0.09 6.61 -20.49
CA PHE A 339 -0.41 7.38 -21.69
C PHE A 339 0.83 8.08 -22.27
N LYS A 340 0.70 8.68 -23.47
CA LYS A 340 1.82 9.30 -24.20
C LYS A 340 2.47 10.48 -23.47
N ASN A 341 1.71 11.18 -22.63
CA ASN A 341 2.15 12.35 -21.85
C ASN A 341 2.71 11.96 -20.46
N ASP A 342 3.08 10.68 -20.25
CA ASP A 342 3.55 10.14 -18.98
C ASP A 342 2.51 10.22 -17.83
N LEU A 343 1.26 10.52 -18.15
CA LEU A 343 0.13 10.30 -17.27
C LEU A 343 -0.09 8.79 -17.16
N SER A 344 -0.26 8.30 -15.95
CA SER A 344 -0.61 6.90 -15.70
C SER A 344 -1.82 6.77 -14.81
N VAL A 345 -2.63 5.76 -15.11
CA VAL A 345 -3.77 5.36 -14.28
C VAL A 345 -3.55 3.92 -13.86
N THR A 346 -3.64 3.68 -12.57
CA THR A 346 -3.50 2.35 -11.95
C THR A 346 -4.82 1.99 -11.27
N TYR A 347 -5.31 0.80 -11.52
CA TYR A 347 -6.38 0.19 -10.74
C TYR A 347 -5.80 -1.02 -10.02
N THR A 348 -6.11 -1.18 -8.73
CA THR A 348 -5.66 -2.32 -7.93
C THR A 348 -6.79 -2.82 -7.06
N LEU A 349 -7.06 -4.11 -7.13
CA LEU A 349 -8.00 -4.82 -6.27
C LEU A 349 -7.21 -5.56 -5.19
N ARG A 350 -7.69 -5.46 -3.94
CA ARG A 350 -7.10 -6.09 -2.76
C ARG A 350 -8.13 -6.90 -1.99
N HIS A 351 -7.64 -7.93 -1.32
CA HIS A 351 -8.42 -8.75 -0.42
C HIS A 351 -7.55 -9.11 0.77
N GLN A 352 -8.08 -8.90 1.99
CA GLN A 352 -7.41 -9.20 3.25
C GLN A 352 -8.28 -10.09 4.13
N THR A 353 -7.64 -11.00 4.86
CA THR A 353 -8.30 -11.83 5.86
C THR A 353 -8.74 -10.99 7.06
N GLU A 354 -9.70 -11.51 7.82
CA GLU A 354 -10.29 -10.90 9.00
C GLU A 354 -9.27 -10.44 10.04
N GLU A 355 -9.47 -9.22 10.58
CA GLU A 355 -8.68 -8.68 11.68
C GLU A 355 -9.26 -9.03 13.05
N LEU A 356 -10.58 -9.14 13.16
CA LEU A 356 -11.28 -9.56 14.39
C LEU A 356 -11.53 -11.07 14.37
N ARG A 357 -11.49 -11.71 15.55
CA ARG A 357 -11.72 -13.15 15.69
C ARG A 357 -13.19 -13.52 15.81
N SER A 358 -14.02 -12.60 16.23
CA SER A 358 -15.44 -12.83 16.51
C SER A 358 -16.26 -11.55 16.35
N GLY A 359 -17.58 -11.67 16.38
CA GLY A 359 -18.51 -10.57 16.21
C GLY A 359 -18.84 -10.30 14.74
N ALA A 360 -19.60 -9.24 14.50
CA ALA A 360 -19.97 -8.81 13.16
C ALA A 360 -18.74 -8.38 12.34
N GLY A 361 -17.68 -7.87 13.00
CA GLY A 361 -16.43 -7.47 12.38
C GLY A 361 -15.47 -8.60 12.00
N ALA A 362 -15.79 -9.86 12.35
CA ALA A 362 -14.97 -11.04 12.00
C ALA A 362 -15.26 -11.46 10.55
N ARG A 363 -14.73 -10.70 9.60
CA ARG A 363 -14.94 -10.92 8.16
C ARG A 363 -13.71 -10.53 7.34
N ASP A 364 -13.51 -11.25 6.25
CA ASP A 364 -12.58 -10.87 5.20
C ASP A 364 -13.15 -9.63 4.47
N TYR A 365 -12.28 -8.74 4.02
CA TYR A 365 -12.73 -7.55 3.30
C TYR A 365 -11.87 -7.27 2.05
N SER A 366 -12.48 -6.55 1.11
CA SER A 366 -11.85 -6.17 -0.13
C SER A 366 -12.04 -4.68 -0.36
N TRP A 367 -11.02 -4.06 -0.93
CA TRP A 367 -11.09 -2.69 -1.41
C TRP A 367 -10.33 -2.56 -2.73
N ALA A 368 -10.56 -1.48 -3.44
CA ALA A 368 -9.76 -1.18 -4.60
C ALA A 368 -9.24 0.24 -4.57
N SER A 369 -8.14 0.43 -5.27
CA SER A 369 -7.42 1.69 -5.38
C SER A 369 -7.42 2.17 -6.81
N ILE A 370 -7.64 3.47 -7.01
CA ILE A 370 -7.39 4.19 -8.25
C ILE A 370 -6.22 5.15 -8.01
N GLY A 371 -5.13 4.93 -8.72
CA GLY A 371 -3.97 5.81 -8.71
C GLY A 371 -3.87 6.60 -10.01
N ILE A 372 -3.73 7.93 -9.92
CA ILE A 372 -3.46 8.80 -11.06
C ILE A 372 -2.12 9.46 -10.82
N ALA A 373 -1.15 9.22 -11.68
CA ALA A 373 0.18 9.79 -11.53
C ALA A 373 0.65 10.50 -12.79
N GLN A 374 1.28 11.65 -12.60
CA GLN A 374 1.92 12.43 -13.65
C GLN A 374 3.38 12.67 -13.30
N GLN A 375 4.24 12.51 -14.30
CA GLN A 375 5.65 12.84 -14.20
C GLN A 375 5.98 14.08 -15.01
N PHE A 376 6.97 14.84 -14.58
CA PHE A 376 7.45 16.06 -15.25
C PHE A 376 8.95 16.25 -15.13
#